data_7b95f0ce62c2ce0d6dc15b6e74cae2cd
#
_entry.id   7b95f0ce62c2ce0d6dc15b6e74cae2cd
#
_cell.length_a   1.000
_cell.length_b   1.000
_cell.length_c   1.000
_cell.angle_alpha   90.00
_cell.angle_beta   90.00
_cell.angle_gamma   90.00
#
_symmetry.space_group_name_H-M   'P 1'
#
loop_
_entity.id
_entity.type
_entity.pdbx_description
1 polymer ?
#
loop_
_entity_poly.entity_id
_entity_poly.type
_entity_poly.pdbx_seq_one_letter_code
_entity_poly.pdbx_strand_id
1 'polypeptide(L)'
;MQFSDSNNFSYRREIAPRSNSLESRPNIVLVQCESFSMYKSSMSGNKLNSTPYFNELCKQGIFFNRCFTPTFGTARGLFATITGIPDVQMAKFSTQNAEAVNQHTIINDFDGYNKFYFIGGRSQFNNFKGLMSNADSISIYEKGKYKSPEINVWGI
;
A
#
# COMPACT_ATOMS: atom_id res chain seq x y z
N MET A 1 -24.03 -17.08 3.52
CA MET A 1 -22.86 -17.26 2.68
C MET A 1 -22.56 -18.75 2.67
N GLN A 2 -22.93 -19.47 1.61
CA GLN A 2 -22.66 -20.91 1.50
C GLN A 2 -21.21 -21.07 1.03
N PHE A 3 -20.39 -21.67 1.87
CA PHE A 3 -19.04 -22.09 1.50
C PHE A 3 -19.20 -23.42 0.71
N SER A 4 -19.14 -23.36 -0.59
CA SER A 4 -19.03 -24.54 -1.41
C SER A 4 -17.56 -24.92 -1.55
N ASP A 5 -17.24 -26.14 -1.18
CA ASP A 5 -15.97 -26.83 -1.31
C ASP A 5 -14.68 -26.11 -0.92
N SER A 6 -14.00 -26.71 0.06
CA SER A 6 -12.82 -26.25 0.77
C SER A 6 -11.55 -26.00 -0.08
N ASN A 7 -11.60 -26.19 -1.39
CA ASN A 7 -10.45 -26.10 -2.28
C ASN A 7 -10.51 -24.98 -3.33
N ASN A 8 -11.56 -24.15 -3.33
CA ASN A 8 -11.71 -23.08 -4.31
C ASN A 8 -12.07 -21.74 -3.63
N PHE A 9 -11.21 -21.23 -2.76
CA PHE A 9 -11.27 -19.82 -2.39
C PHE A 9 -10.69 -18.99 -3.54
N SER A 10 -11.53 -18.60 -4.47
CA SER A 10 -11.16 -17.61 -5.46
C SER A 10 -11.49 -16.22 -4.89
N TYR A 11 -10.50 -15.50 -4.39
CA TYR A 11 -10.58 -14.06 -4.15
C TYR A 11 -10.53 -13.27 -5.47
N ARG A 12 -10.50 -13.97 -6.59
CA ARG A 12 -10.43 -13.37 -7.92
C ARG A 12 -11.77 -12.75 -8.27
N ARG A 13 -11.79 -11.45 -8.36
CA ARG A 13 -12.89 -10.68 -8.94
C ARG A 13 -12.58 -10.46 -10.41
N GLU A 14 -13.37 -11.01 -11.31
CA GLU A 14 -13.31 -10.64 -12.71
C GLU A 14 -13.95 -9.26 -12.88
N ILE A 15 -13.12 -8.30 -13.32
CA ILE A 15 -13.59 -6.98 -13.68
C ILE A 15 -13.54 -6.91 -15.20
N ALA A 16 -14.69 -6.65 -15.83
CA ALA A 16 -14.74 -6.44 -17.27
C ALA A 16 -13.79 -5.27 -17.63
N PRO A 17 -12.90 -5.47 -18.61
CA PRO A 17 -12.02 -4.40 -19.05
C PRO A 17 -12.85 -3.18 -19.47
N ARG A 18 -12.57 -2.03 -18.89
CA ARG A 18 -13.14 -0.78 -19.39
C ARG A 18 -12.39 -0.40 -20.64
N SER A 19 -13.11 -0.14 -21.73
CA SER A 19 -12.54 0.21 -23.04
C SER A 19 -11.92 1.62 -23.09
N ASN A 20 -11.86 2.34 -21.99
CA ASN A 20 -11.22 3.66 -21.94
C ASN A 20 -9.71 3.48 -21.91
N SER A 21 -9.11 3.35 -23.11
CA SER A 21 -7.68 3.54 -23.27
C SER A 21 -7.34 5.00 -22.92
N LEU A 22 -6.53 5.19 -21.90
CA LEU A 22 -5.91 6.51 -21.69
C LEU A 22 -5.04 6.81 -22.90
N GLU A 23 -5.15 8.01 -23.46
CA GLU A 23 -4.32 8.45 -24.58
C GLU A 23 -2.81 8.43 -24.25
N SER A 24 -2.49 8.52 -22.97
CA SER A 24 -1.13 8.36 -22.44
C SER A 24 -1.14 7.59 -21.12
N ARG A 25 -0.04 6.92 -20.82
CA ARG A 25 0.16 6.25 -19.55
C ARG A 25 0.55 7.28 -18.47
N PRO A 26 -0.29 7.55 -17.46
CA PRO A 26 0.04 8.50 -16.41
C PRO A 26 1.09 7.92 -15.46
N ASN A 27 1.90 8.77 -14.84
CA ASN A 27 2.67 8.38 -13.68
C ASN A 27 1.74 8.15 -12.49
N ILE A 28 2.00 7.08 -11.72
CA ILE A 28 1.19 6.71 -10.57
C ILE A 28 2.08 6.80 -9.32
N VAL A 29 1.62 7.54 -8.32
CA VAL A 29 2.30 7.67 -7.03
C VAL A 29 1.35 7.21 -5.94
N LEU A 30 1.66 6.09 -5.29
CA LEU A 30 0.94 5.60 -4.12
C LEU A 30 1.69 6.04 -2.86
N VAL A 31 1.08 6.88 -2.05
CA VAL A 31 1.65 7.35 -0.78
C VAL A 31 0.92 6.71 0.37
N GLN A 32 1.62 5.85 1.12
CA GLN A 32 1.10 5.28 2.36
C GLN A 32 1.68 6.03 3.55
N CYS A 33 0.85 6.85 4.18
CA CYS A 33 1.25 7.65 5.34
C CYS A 33 1.20 6.81 6.62
N GLU A 34 2.34 6.65 7.28
CA GLU A 34 2.42 5.96 8.58
C GLU A 34 1.71 6.74 9.67
N SER A 35 0.91 6.05 10.49
CA SER A 35 0.20 6.62 11.63
C SER A 35 -0.63 7.88 11.33
N PHE A 36 -1.04 8.04 10.08
CA PHE A 36 -1.88 9.15 9.64
C PHE A 36 -3.36 8.82 9.91
N SER A 37 -3.83 9.22 11.08
CA SER A 37 -5.24 9.05 11.42
C SER A 37 -6.07 10.21 10.87
N MET A 38 -7.18 9.88 10.21
CA MET A 38 -8.18 10.87 9.75
C MET A 38 -8.73 11.73 10.90
N TYR A 39 -8.74 11.21 12.13
CA TYR A 39 -9.11 11.97 13.32
C TYR A 39 -8.27 13.25 13.52
N LYS A 40 -7.06 13.28 12.99
CA LYS A 40 -6.18 14.47 13.04
C LYS A 40 -6.53 15.51 11.98
N SER A 41 -7.33 15.18 10.99
CA SER A 41 -7.66 16.06 9.89
C SER A 41 -8.99 16.81 10.11
N SER A 42 -9.04 18.08 9.74
CA SER A 42 -10.29 18.84 9.73
C SER A 42 -11.30 18.32 8.69
N MET A 43 -10.86 17.52 7.70
CA MET A 43 -11.75 16.80 6.79
C MET A 43 -12.64 15.79 7.50
N SER A 44 -12.28 15.37 8.71
CA SER A 44 -13.06 14.48 9.58
C SER A 44 -13.64 15.19 10.80
N GLY A 45 -13.71 16.52 10.77
CA GLY A 45 -14.33 17.32 11.83
C GLY A 45 -13.38 17.74 12.95
N ASN A 46 -12.08 17.51 12.85
CA ASN A 46 -11.12 18.06 13.80
C ASN A 46 -11.12 19.60 13.71
N LYS A 47 -11.22 20.27 14.86
CA LYS A 47 -11.21 21.73 14.94
C LYS A 47 -9.86 22.37 14.65
N LEU A 48 -8.76 21.59 14.77
CA LEU A 48 -7.41 22.05 14.48
C LEU A 48 -7.11 21.86 13.00
N ASN A 49 -6.53 22.87 12.37
CA ASN A 49 -6.04 22.78 10.99
C ASN A 49 -4.63 22.17 10.96
N SER A 50 -4.50 20.92 11.41
CA SER A 50 -3.23 20.21 11.53
C SER A 50 -2.75 19.54 10.24
N THR A 51 -3.61 19.48 9.22
CA THR A 51 -3.30 18.84 7.93
C THR A 51 -3.70 19.72 6.72
N PRO A 52 -3.20 20.98 6.63
CA PRO A 52 -3.70 21.93 5.63
C PRO A 52 -3.47 21.46 4.19
N TYR A 53 -2.29 20.95 3.87
CA TYR A 53 -1.99 20.44 2.53
C TYR A 53 -2.83 19.22 2.15
N PHE A 54 -3.05 18.30 3.07
CA PHE A 54 -3.93 17.15 2.84
C PHE A 54 -5.36 17.62 2.55
N ASN A 55 -5.85 18.60 3.31
CA ASN A 55 -7.18 19.15 3.11
C ASN A 55 -7.33 19.78 1.71
N GLU A 56 -6.32 20.48 1.22
CA GLU A 56 -6.33 21.03 -0.14
C GLU A 56 -6.31 19.94 -1.21
N LEU A 57 -5.51 18.90 -1.04
CA LEU A 57 -5.51 17.75 -1.95
C LEU A 57 -6.88 17.06 -1.99
N CYS A 58 -7.55 16.92 -0.86
CA CYS A 58 -8.90 16.35 -0.79
C CYS A 58 -9.95 17.16 -1.58
N LYS A 59 -9.76 18.48 -1.67
CA LYS A 59 -10.66 19.36 -2.46
C LYS A 59 -10.41 19.26 -3.96
N GLN A 60 -9.19 18.89 -4.37
CA GLN A 60 -8.78 18.82 -5.78
C GLN A 60 -8.98 17.44 -6.39
N GLY A 61 -9.20 16.41 -5.57
CA GLY A 61 -9.31 15.03 -5.99
C GLY A 61 -10.59 14.35 -5.51
N ILE A 62 -10.55 13.02 -5.51
CA ILE A 62 -11.63 12.20 -4.96
C ILE A 62 -11.29 11.86 -3.52
N PHE A 63 -12.09 12.30 -2.58
CA PHE A 63 -11.92 12.02 -1.17
C PHE A 63 -12.93 10.98 -0.69
N PHE A 64 -12.42 9.84 -0.18
CA PHE A 64 -13.24 8.77 0.39
C PHE A 64 -13.36 8.98 1.90
N ASN A 65 -14.46 9.56 2.35
CA ASN A 65 -14.68 9.89 3.76
C ASN A 65 -15.08 8.68 4.64
N ARG A 66 -15.32 7.53 4.04
CA ARG A 66 -15.67 6.27 4.71
C ARG A 66 -14.73 5.13 4.30
N CYS A 67 -13.46 5.44 4.15
CA CYS A 67 -12.43 4.47 3.85
C CYS A 67 -11.77 4.01 5.15
N PHE A 68 -11.87 2.72 5.44
CA PHE A 68 -11.31 2.12 6.65
C PHE A 68 -10.24 1.10 6.28
N THR A 69 -9.18 1.05 7.08
CA THR A 69 -8.21 -0.03 6.95
C THR A 69 -8.84 -1.37 7.34
N PRO A 70 -8.63 -2.44 6.57
CA PRO A 70 -9.19 -3.75 6.91
C PRO A 70 -8.47 -4.43 8.09
N THR A 71 -7.37 -3.84 8.56
CA THR A 71 -6.49 -4.44 9.56
C THR A 71 -5.71 -3.36 10.30
N PHE A 72 -4.82 -3.77 11.21
CA PHE A 72 -3.98 -2.88 12.01
C PHE A 72 -2.49 -3.17 11.83
N GLY A 73 -1.66 -2.17 12.07
CA GLY A 73 -0.21 -2.24 11.96
C GLY A 73 0.31 -2.12 10.51
N THR A 74 1.50 -1.57 10.39
CA THR A 74 2.10 -1.15 9.12
C THR A 74 2.26 -2.29 8.13
N ALA A 75 2.77 -3.44 8.57
CA ALA A 75 3.01 -4.59 7.70
C ALA A 75 1.72 -5.15 7.12
N ARG A 76 0.69 -5.28 7.96
CA ARG A 76 -0.63 -5.76 7.54
C ARG A 76 -1.31 -4.77 6.60
N GLY A 77 -1.22 -3.47 6.93
CA GLY A 77 -1.77 -2.41 6.09
C GLY A 77 -1.14 -2.39 4.70
N LEU A 78 0.18 -2.46 4.61
CA LEU A 78 0.89 -2.53 3.34
C LEU A 78 0.50 -3.77 2.55
N PHE A 79 0.54 -4.94 3.19
CA PHE A 79 0.15 -6.20 2.57
C PHE A 79 -1.27 -6.11 1.99
N ALA A 80 -2.24 -5.70 2.80
CA ALA A 80 -3.63 -5.57 2.37
C ALA A 80 -3.81 -4.56 1.24
N THR A 81 -3.07 -3.45 1.26
CA THR A 81 -3.16 -2.41 0.23
C THR A 81 -2.71 -2.91 -1.13
N ILE A 82 -1.60 -3.64 -1.20
CA ILE A 82 -1.03 -4.05 -2.49
C ILE A 82 -1.51 -5.41 -2.99
N THR A 83 -1.99 -6.29 -2.09
CA THR A 83 -2.53 -7.60 -2.49
C THR A 83 -4.06 -7.63 -2.57
N GLY A 84 -4.74 -6.68 -1.93
CA GLY A 84 -6.20 -6.70 -1.76
C GLY A 84 -6.67 -7.75 -0.75
N ILE A 85 -5.79 -8.43 -0.04
CA ILE A 85 -6.09 -9.50 0.92
C ILE A 85 -5.95 -8.97 2.35
N PRO A 86 -7.02 -8.95 3.17
CA PRO A 86 -6.92 -8.56 4.57
C PRO A 86 -6.01 -9.50 5.36
N ASP A 87 -4.99 -8.97 6.03
CA ASP A 87 -4.14 -9.74 6.93
C ASP A 87 -4.76 -9.77 8.33
N VAL A 88 -5.55 -10.79 8.60
CA VAL A 88 -6.30 -10.99 9.86
C VAL A 88 -5.63 -11.99 10.81
N GLN A 89 -4.49 -12.56 10.43
CA GLN A 89 -3.79 -13.54 11.23
C GLN A 89 -3.20 -12.90 12.50
N MET A 90 -3.52 -13.42 13.66
CA MET A 90 -3.14 -12.80 14.94
C MET A 90 -1.68 -13.06 15.32
N ALA A 91 -1.15 -14.26 15.06
CA ALA A 91 0.13 -14.70 15.61
C ALA A 91 1.36 -14.19 14.83
N LYS A 92 1.23 -14.04 13.52
CA LYS A 92 2.33 -13.58 12.62
C LYS A 92 1.77 -12.65 11.56
N PHE A 93 2.61 -11.76 11.05
CA PHE A 93 2.28 -10.97 9.87
C PHE A 93 2.34 -11.84 8.62
N SER A 94 1.43 -11.65 7.67
CA SER A 94 1.45 -12.35 6.39
C SER A 94 2.77 -12.12 5.63
N THR A 95 3.39 -10.97 5.79
CA THR A 95 4.72 -10.67 5.21
C THR A 95 5.84 -11.57 5.73
N GLN A 96 5.65 -12.26 6.87
CA GLN A 96 6.60 -13.23 7.44
C GLN A 96 6.33 -14.67 6.98
N ASN A 97 5.28 -14.89 6.21
CA ASN A 97 4.94 -16.18 5.62
C ASN A 97 5.39 -16.20 4.17
N ALA A 98 6.25 -17.16 3.79
CA ALA A 98 6.80 -17.27 2.45
C ALA A 98 5.71 -17.47 1.37
N GLU A 99 4.65 -18.22 1.68
CA GLU A 99 3.54 -18.42 0.76
C GLU A 99 2.69 -17.14 0.60
N ALA A 100 2.48 -16.41 1.70
CA ALA A 100 1.71 -15.17 1.68
C ALA A 100 2.45 -14.05 0.92
N VAL A 101 3.77 -13.93 1.10
CA VAL A 101 4.53 -12.90 0.37
C VAL A 101 4.62 -13.20 -1.13
N ASN A 102 4.43 -14.44 -1.53
CA ASN A 102 4.48 -14.85 -2.95
C ASN A 102 3.12 -14.65 -3.67
N GLN A 103 2.30 -13.73 -3.19
CA GLN A 103 1.03 -13.38 -3.80
C GLN A 103 1.20 -12.35 -4.91
N HIS A 104 0.32 -12.43 -5.90
CA HIS A 104 0.18 -11.37 -6.89
C HIS A 104 -0.16 -10.04 -6.21
N THR A 105 0.48 -8.98 -6.63
CA THR A 105 0.23 -7.63 -6.12
C THR A 105 -0.29 -6.73 -7.24
N ILE A 106 -1.03 -5.68 -6.90
CA ILE A 106 -1.46 -4.69 -7.88
C ILE A 106 -0.29 -4.09 -8.66
N ILE A 107 0.93 -4.11 -8.09
CA ILE A 107 2.13 -3.58 -8.73
C ILE A 107 2.53 -4.44 -9.95
N ASN A 108 2.19 -5.74 -9.94
CA ASN A 108 2.47 -6.64 -11.05
C ASN A 108 1.67 -6.26 -12.31
N ASP A 109 0.49 -5.66 -12.14
CA ASP A 109 -0.39 -5.30 -13.27
C ASP A 109 0.08 -4.08 -14.05
N PHE A 110 1.12 -3.38 -13.58
CA PHE A 110 1.69 -2.21 -14.26
C PHE A 110 2.80 -2.62 -15.24
N ASP A 111 2.43 -3.27 -16.33
CA ASP A 111 3.36 -3.65 -17.39
C ASP A 111 3.90 -2.43 -18.14
N GLY A 112 5.23 -2.44 -18.37
CA GLY A 112 5.93 -1.36 -19.07
C GLY A 112 6.11 -0.08 -18.26
N TYR A 113 5.85 -0.12 -16.93
CA TYR A 113 6.19 0.96 -16.03
C TYR A 113 7.55 0.70 -15.35
N ASN A 114 8.32 1.76 -15.13
CA ASN A 114 9.42 1.73 -14.18
C ASN A 114 8.83 1.77 -12.77
N LYS A 115 9.17 0.78 -11.96
CA LYS A 115 8.58 0.59 -10.63
C LYS A 115 9.59 0.96 -9.55
N PHE A 116 9.17 1.77 -8.59
CA PHE A 116 10.01 2.26 -7.49
C PHE A 116 9.29 2.08 -6.17
N TYR A 117 10.02 1.61 -5.16
CA TYR A 117 9.55 1.55 -3.78
C TYR A 117 10.48 2.37 -2.89
N PHE A 118 9.94 3.38 -2.25
CA PHE A 118 10.67 4.26 -1.35
C PHE A 118 10.23 3.99 0.10
N ILE A 119 11.19 3.76 0.99
CA ILE A 119 10.95 3.58 2.41
C ILE A 119 12.03 4.29 3.21
N GLY A 120 11.66 5.08 4.21
CA GLY A 120 12.61 5.80 5.08
C GLY A 120 13.45 4.85 5.96
N GLY A 121 12.90 3.72 6.36
CA GLY A 121 13.58 2.67 7.11
C GLY A 121 14.31 1.66 6.22
N ARG A 122 14.50 0.47 6.76
CA ARG A 122 15.06 -0.68 6.03
C ARG A 122 13.95 -1.61 5.54
N SER A 123 14.03 -2.06 4.32
CA SER A 123 13.02 -2.95 3.70
C SER A 123 12.99 -4.36 4.28
N GLN A 124 14.03 -4.75 5.03
CA GLN A 124 14.02 -6.00 5.81
C GLN A 124 13.02 -5.96 6.97
N PHE A 125 12.66 -4.77 7.45
CA PHE A 125 11.64 -4.63 8.48
C PHE A 125 10.34 -5.28 8.02
N ASN A 126 9.83 -6.21 8.83
CA ASN A 126 8.64 -7.01 8.51
C ASN A 126 8.65 -7.66 7.12
N ASN A 127 9.84 -7.94 6.59
CA ASN A 127 10.02 -8.58 5.28
C ASN A 127 9.36 -7.82 4.10
N PHE A 128 9.34 -6.49 4.14
CA PHE A 128 8.83 -5.70 3.02
C PHE A 128 9.59 -5.95 1.73
N LYS A 129 10.91 -6.22 1.85
CA LYS A 129 11.73 -6.59 0.70
C LYS A 129 11.19 -7.84 0.01
N GLY A 130 10.85 -8.89 0.77
CA GLY A 130 10.27 -10.11 0.23
C GLY A 130 8.97 -9.86 -0.53
N LEU A 131 8.08 -9.09 0.08
CA LEU A 131 6.80 -8.74 -0.53
C LEU A 131 6.97 -7.92 -1.83
N MET A 132 7.87 -6.92 -1.83
CA MET A 132 8.13 -6.08 -3.01
C MET A 132 8.88 -6.83 -4.10
N SER A 133 9.67 -7.86 -3.75
CA SER A 133 10.41 -8.66 -4.74
C SER A 133 9.52 -9.49 -5.67
N ASN A 134 8.22 -9.61 -5.37
CA ASN A 134 7.23 -10.20 -6.28
C ASN A 134 6.89 -9.29 -7.47
N ALA A 135 7.15 -8.00 -7.34
CA ALA A 135 6.92 -7.08 -8.44
C ALA A 135 8.15 -7.08 -9.35
N ASP A 136 7.97 -7.49 -10.60
CA ASP A 136 9.05 -7.53 -11.58
C ASP A 136 9.72 -6.17 -11.73
N SER A 137 11.06 -6.18 -11.69
CA SER A 137 11.90 -5.00 -11.97
C SER A 137 11.67 -3.81 -11.03
N ILE A 138 11.23 -4.01 -9.79
CA ILE A 138 11.09 -2.94 -8.82
C ILE A 138 12.44 -2.50 -8.23
N SER A 139 12.69 -1.20 -8.23
CA SER A 139 13.85 -0.59 -7.59
C SER A 139 13.50 -0.15 -6.17
N ILE A 140 14.23 -0.68 -5.17
CA ILE A 140 13.98 -0.37 -3.75
C ILE A 140 14.96 0.69 -3.27
N TYR A 141 14.44 1.80 -2.79
CA TYR A 141 15.17 2.89 -2.14
C TYR A 141 14.86 2.89 -0.65
N GLU A 142 15.88 2.67 0.17
CA GLU A 142 15.76 2.47 1.60
C GLU A 142 16.86 3.22 2.36
N LYS A 143 16.79 3.24 3.69
CA LYS A 143 17.81 3.81 4.56
C LYS A 143 19.22 3.35 4.16
N GLY A 144 20.14 4.30 4.01
CA GLY A 144 21.52 4.06 3.57
C GLY A 144 21.71 4.09 2.05
N LYS A 145 20.64 4.13 1.25
CA LYS A 145 20.72 4.33 -0.22
C LYS A 145 20.45 5.79 -0.64
N TYR A 146 19.96 6.59 0.27
CA TYR A 146 19.75 8.03 0.03
C TYR A 146 21.07 8.78 0.21
N LYS A 147 21.27 9.80 -0.60
CA LYS A 147 22.46 10.68 -0.52
C LYS A 147 22.33 11.77 0.56
N SER A 148 21.21 11.85 1.25
CA SER A 148 20.99 12.81 2.33
C SER A 148 21.40 12.24 3.69
N PRO A 149 21.82 13.09 4.66
CA PRO A 149 22.18 12.62 5.98
C PRO A 149 20.98 11.99 6.69
N GLU A 150 21.23 10.96 7.47
CA GLU A 150 20.18 10.33 8.29
C GLU A 150 19.84 11.26 9.46
N ILE A 151 18.54 11.56 9.62
CA ILE A 151 18.04 12.42 10.67
C ILE A 151 17.64 11.60 11.92
N ASN A 152 17.17 10.36 11.72
CA ASN A 152 16.73 9.49 12.81
C ASN A 152 16.76 8.00 12.42
N VAL A 153 16.42 7.12 13.37
CA VAL A 153 16.40 5.66 13.15
C VAL A 153 15.40 5.20 12.09
N TRP A 154 14.39 5.99 11.78
CA TRP A 154 13.32 5.65 10.84
C TRP A 154 13.56 6.14 9.42
N GLY A 155 14.60 6.90 9.19
CA GLY A 155 14.94 7.37 7.86
C GLY A 155 15.69 8.69 7.85
N ILE A 156 15.56 9.36 6.75
CA ILE A 156 16.10 10.70 6.49
C ILE A 156 15.25 11.79 7.10
#